data_d13bc32f7a3c70f59f6131a01578f25f
#
_entry.id   d13bc32f7a3c70f59f6131a01578f25f
#
_cell.length_a   1.000
_cell.length_b   1.000
_cell.length_c   1.000
_cell.angle_alpha   90.00
_cell.angle_beta   90.00
_cell.angle_gamma   90.00
#
_symmetry.space_group_name_H-M   'P 1'
#
loop_
_entity.id
_entity.type
_entity.pdbx_description
1 polymer ?
#
loop_
_entity_poly.entity_id
_entity_poly.type
_entity_poly.pdbx_seq_one_letter_code
_entity_poly.pdbx_strand_id
1 'polypeptide(L)'
;MSKKSTAGKNLTIAQLALLSALIIAMTFVPYIGYISYGALSITLLHIPVIIGACVLGAKGGAVLGGVWGVTCIIKAVLAPPSPLEGIIFRNPLVALIPRILAGLAAGAVFSLIAKHDKRNLASGVAAVCCCVCNTALVMGGIYLFYSSEMGLGATSFGGLTKYILAAFGINAVVEIAVGILIGVPVSNALRKVKTKI
;
A
#
# COMPACT_ATOMS: atom_id res chain seq x y z
N MET A 1 -11.50 -21.01 28.27
CA MET A 1 -11.28 -20.16 27.06
C MET A 1 -11.73 -20.92 25.84
N SER A 2 -12.72 -20.41 25.13
CA SER A 2 -13.52 -21.17 24.14
C SER A 2 -12.73 -21.52 22.87
N LYS A 3 -12.92 -22.73 22.32
CA LYS A 3 -12.42 -23.20 21.01
C LYS A 3 -12.65 -22.19 19.84
N LYS A 4 -13.74 -21.43 19.88
CA LYS A 4 -14.06 -20.34 18.93
C LYS A 4 -13.02 -19.20 18.91
N SER A 5 -12.44 -18.85 20.05
CA SER A 5 -11.39 -17.80 20.15
C SER A 5 -10.09 -18.21 19.49
N THR A 6 -9.74 -19.50 19.60
CA THR A 6 -8.50 -20.04 19.00
C THR A 6 -8.63 -20.17 17.47
N ALA A 7 -9.76 -20.65 16.97
CA ALA A 7 -10.02 -20.78 15.53
C ALA A 7 -9.98 -19.39 14.83
N GLY A 8 -10.56 -18.37 15.43
CA GLY A 8 -10.52 -17.01 14.87
C GLY A 8 -9.12 -16.39 14.84
N LYS A 9 -8.29 -16.67 15.85
CA LYS A 9 -6.88 -16.25 15.88
C LYS A 9 -6.07 -16.95 14.80
N ASN A 10 -6.22 -18.28 14.66
CA ASN A 10 -5.52 -19.07 13.67
C ASN A 10 -5.88 -18.61 12.25
N LEU A 11 -7.16 -18.32 11.97
CA LEU A 11 -7.58 -17.78 10.68
C LEU A 11 -6.95 -16.41 10.39
N THR A 12 -6.89 -15.53 11.39
CA THR A 12 -6.26 -14.22 11.24
C THR A 12 -4.78 -14.34 10.90
N ILE A 13 -4.06 -15.24 11.58
CA ILE A 13 -2.65 -15.52 11.31
C ILE A 13 -2.46 -16.09 9.90
N ALA A 14 -3.30 -17.05 9.50
CA ALA A 14 -3.24 -17.66 8.18
C ALA A 14 -3.49 -16.63 7.06
N GLN A 15 -4.50 -15.76 7.23
CA GLN A 15 -4.77 -14.68 6.27
C GLN A 15 -3.61 -13.69 6.18
N LEU A 16 -3.02 -13.31 7.33
CA LEU A 16 -1.86 -12.41 7.38
C LEU A 16 -0.66 -13.04 6.66
N ALA A 17 -0.38 -14.31 6.94
CA ALA A 17 0.72 -15.04 6.31
C ALA A 17 0.54 -15.18 4.80
N LEU A 18 -0.68 -15.52 4.35
CA LEU A 18 -1.01 -15.64 2.93
C LEU A 18 -0.84 -14.31 2.18
N LEU A 19 -1.37 -13.22 2.73
CA LEU A 19 -1.24 -11.90 2.12
C LEU A 19 0.20 -11.39 2.14
N SER A 20 0.97 -11.69 3.20
CA SER A 20 2.41 -11.39 3.26
C SER A 20 3.19 -12.16 2.20
N ALA A 21 2.92 -13.46 2.05
CA ALA A 21 3.54 -14.29 1.01
C ALA A 21 3.21 -13.77 -0.39
N LEU A 22 1.97 -13.31 -0.61
CA LEU A 22 1.55 -12.71 -1.87
C LEU A 22 2.33 -11.40 -2.15
N ILE A 23 2.50 -10.52 -1.14
CA ILE A 23 3.30 -9.30 -1.27
C ILE A 23 4.74 -9.64 -1.65
N ILE A 24 5.35 -10.62 -0.97
CA ILE A 24 6.72 -11.06 -1.25
C ILE A 24 6.83 -11.57 -2.68
N ALA A 25 5.93 -12.49 -3.08
CA ALA A 25 5.92 -13.05 -4.44
C ALA A 25 5.75 -11.94 -5.49
N MET A 26 4.76 -11.05 -5.33
CA MET A 26 4.55 -9.94 -6.25
C MET A 26 5.74 -8.98 -6.31
N THR A 27 6.47 -8.79 -5.21
CA THR A 27 7.66 -7.91 -5.20
C THR A 27 8.76 -8.44 -6.10
N PHE A 28 9.02 -9.74 -6.09
CA PHE A 28 10.18 -10.33 -6.78
C PHE A 28 9.85 -10.92 -8.15
N VAL A 29 8.59 -11.24 -8.44
CA VAL A 29 8.19 -11.69 -9.79
C VAL A 29 8.10 -10.48 -10.73
N PRO A 30 8.85 -10.48 -11.85
CA PRO A 30 8.82 -9.38 -12.81
C PRO A 30 7.41 -9.10 -13.35
N TYR A 31 7.08 -7.85 -13.57
CA TYR A 31 5.85 -7.35 -14.17
C TYR A 31 4.53 -7.62 -13.40
N ILE A 32 4.57 -8.32 -12.26
CA ILE A 32 3.36 -8.59 -11.46
C ILE A 32 3.13 -7.49 -10.41
N GLY A 33 4.16 -7.14 -9.65
CA GLY A 33 4.03 -6.15 -8.55
C GLY A 33 4.41 -4.73 -8.93
N TYR A 34 5.32 -4.60 -9.91
CA TYR A 34 5.82 -3.33 -10.40
C TYR A 34 5.76 -3.29 -11.92
N ILE A 35 5.03 -2.33 -12.45
CA ILE A 35 4.96 -2.05 -13.88
C ILE A 35 5.75 -0.78 -14.12
N SER A 36 6.98 -0.93 -14.63
CA SER A 36 7.88 0.19 -14.86
C SER A 36 7.38 1.04 -16.01
N TYR A 37 7.21 2.32 -15.76
CA TYR A 37 6.80 3.32 -16.73
C TYR A 37 7.66 4.58 -16.54
N GLY A 38 8.70 4.72 -17.34
CA GLY A 38 9.65 5.82 -17.22
C GLY A 38 10.53 5.73 -15.97
N ALA A 39 10.66 6.82 -15.22
CA ALA A 39 11.53 6.92 -14.05
C ALA A 39 10.94 6.28 -12.77
N LEU A 40 9.63 6.09 -12.73
CA LEU A 40 8.89 5.52 -11.60
C LEU A 40 8.02 4.35 -12.09
N SER A 41 7.68 3.45 -11.15
CA SER A 41 6.85 2.28 -11.43
C SER A 41 5.47 2.43 -10.82
N ILE A 42 4.44 1.99 -11.56
CA ILE A 42 3.11 1.73 -11.00
C ILE A 42 3.22 0.48 -10.14
N THR A 43 2.71 0.53 -8.91
CA THR A 43 2.76 -0.63 -8.01
C THR A 43 1.38 -1.23 -7.76
N LEU A 44 1.28 -2.56 -7.82
CA LEU A 44 0.08 -3.31 -7.47
C LEU A 44 0.13 -3.89 -6.04
N LEU A 45 1.21 -3.67 -5.32
CA LEU A 45 1.46 -4.21 -3.98
C LEU A 45 0.53 -3.61 -2.90
N HIS A 46 -0.08 -2.46 -3.18
CA HIS A 46 -1.10 -1.88 -2.30
C HIS A 46 -2.38 -2.73 -2.22
N ILE A 47 -2.68 -3.56 -3.23
CA ILE A 47 -3.90 -4.39 -3.27
C ILE A 47 -3.97 -5.37 -2.09
N PRO A 48 -2.97 -6.25 -1.84
CA PRO A 48 -2.96 -7.10 -0.65
C PRO A 48 -3.03 -6.32 0.67
N VAL A 49 -2.43 -5.13 0.72
CA VAL A 49 -2.48 -4.26 1.91
C VAL A 49 -3.90 -3.75 2.16
N ILE A 50 -4.60 -3.28 1.11
CA ILE A 50 -6.00 -2.85 1.18
C ILE A 50 -6.90 -4.01 1.64
N ILE A 51 -6.72 -5.19 1.03
CA ILE A 51 -7.49 -6.39 1.40
C ILE A 51 -7.28 -6.70 2.88
N GLY A 52 -6.02 -6.74 3.34
CA GLY A 52 -5.69 -6.99 4.74
C GLY A 52 -6.21 -5.91 5.69
N ALA A 53 -6.13 -4.64 5.31
CA ALA A 53 -6.69 -3.53 6.06
C ALA A 53 -8.22 -3.66 6.24
N CYS A 54 -8.93 -4.06 5.18
CA CYS A 54 -10.38 -4.28 5.22
C CYS A 54 -10.79 -5.54 6.00
N VAL A 55 -10.00 -6.61 5.98
CA VAL A 55 -10.34 -7.92 6.59
C VAL A 55 -9.81 -8.05 8.01
N LEU A 56 -8.59 -7.56 8.27
CA LEU A 56 -7.85 -7.70 9.53
C LEU A 56 -7.83 -6.39 10.34
N GLY A 57 -8.35 -5.29 9.77
CA GLY A 57 -8.37 -3.98 10.41
C GLY A 57 -7.03 -3.23 10.33
N ALA A 58 -6.95 -2.10 11.04
CA ALA A 58 -5.80 -1.18 10.98
C ALA A 58 -4.45 -1.84 11.33
N LYS A 59 -4.42 -2.71 12.34
CA LYS A 59 -3.20 -3.44 12.72
C LYS A 59 -2.73 -4.39 11.61
N GLY A 60 -3.67 -5.13 10.99
CA GLY A 60 -3.37 -6.02 9.86
C GLY A 60 -2.86 -5.24 8.65
N GLY A 61 -3.48 -4.12 8.32
CA GLY A 61 -3.03 -3.22 7.27
C GLY A 61 -1.62 -2.67 7.53
N ALA A 62 -1.32 -2.24 8.76
CA ALA A 62 -0.01 -1.75 9.14
C ALA A 62 1.09 -2.82 9.02
N VAL A 63 0.83 -4.06 9.46
CA VAL A 63 1.78 -5.18 9.34
C VAL A 63 2.05 -5.50 7.86
N LEU A 64 1.02 -5.58 7.03
CA LEU A 64 1.19 -5.84 5.59
C LEU A 64 1.88 -4.68 4.87
N GLY A 65 1.59 -3.43 5.25
CA GLY A 65 2.34 -2.26 4.80
C GLY A 65 3.81 -2.33 5.20
N GLY A 66 4.11 -2.82 6.40
CA GLY A 66 5.47 -3.09 6.86
C GLY A 66 6.18 -4.15 6.02
N VAL A 67 5.52 -5.29 5.75
CA VAL A 67 6.05 -6.32 4.84
C VAL A 67 6.34 -5.74 3.47
N TRP A 68 5.41 -4.98 2.89
CA TRP A 68 5.63 -4.30 1.62
C TRP A 68 6.81 -3.32 1.67
N GLY A 69 6.92 -2.49 2.71
CA GLY A 69 8.03 -1.55 2.86
C GLY A 69 9.39 -2.24 2.96
N VAL A 70 9.48 -3.32 3.75
CA VAL A 70 10.73 -4.12 3.88
C VAL A 70 11.10 -4.76 2.54
N THR A 71 10.14 -5.39 1.85
CA THR A 71 10.41 -6.01 0.54
C THR A 71 10.78 -4.98 -0.52
N CYS A 72 10.23 -3.75 -0.43
CA CYS A 72 10.61 -2.63 -1.29
C CYS A 72 12.09 -2.24 -1.08
N ILE A 73 12.55 -2.14 0.17
CA ILE A 73 13.97 -1.87 0.48
C ILE A 73 14.86 -2.98 -0.06
N ILE A 74 14.53 -4.24 0.18
CA ILE A 74 15.29 -5.39 -0.32
C ILE A 74 15.38 -5.34 -1.85
N LYS A 75 14.27 -5.07 -2.54
CA LYS A 75 14.24 -4.95 -4.00
C LYS A 75 15.09 -3.78 -4.50
N ALA A 76 15.03 -2.63 -3.83
CA ALA A 76 15.84 -1.46 -4.18
C ALA A 76 17.35 -1.71 -4.06
N VAL A 77 17.76 -2.66 -3.22
CA VAL A 77 19.17 -3.06 -3.07
C VAL A 77 19.57 -4.13 -4.10
N LEU A 78 18.72 -5.16 -4.29
CA LEU A 78 19.10 -6.35 -5.07
C LEU A 78 18.77 -6.23 -6.56
N ALA A 79 17.62 -5.64 -6.90
CA ALA A 79 17.12 -5.59 -8.28
C ALA A 79 16.16 -4.40 -8.46
N PRO A 80 16.65 -3.16 -8.38
CA PRO A 80 15.80 -1.97 -8.51
C PRO A 80 15.16 -1.89 -9.89
N PRO A 81 13.88 -1.49 -9.97
CA PRO A 81 13.17 -1.31 -11.25
C PRO A 81 13.81 -0.21 -12.12
N SER A 82 14.37 0.82 -11.48
CA SER A 82 15.14 1.89 -12.12
C SER A 82 16.31 2.34 -11.22
N PRO A 83 17.36 2.97 -11.77
CA PRO A 83 18.47 3.51 -10.96
C PRO A 83 17.99 4.50 -9.90
N LEU A 84 17.01 5.33 -10.23
CA LEU A 84 16.43 6.32 -9.33
C LEU A 84 15.72 5.67 -8.16
N GLU A 85 14.89 4.65 -8.43
CA GLU A 85 14.20 3.90 -7.38
C GLU A 85 15.18 3.15 -6.47
N GLY A 86 16.30 2.67 -7.04
CA GLY A 86 17.38 2.04 -6.29
C GLY A 86 18.07 2.96 -5.28
N ILE A 87 18.09 4.27 -5.52
CA ILE A 87 18.63 5.25 -4.58
C ILE A 87 17.58 5.62 -3.55
N ILE A 88 16.39 6.01 -4.00
CA ILE A 88 15.32 6.57 -3.18
C ILE A 88 14.78 5.56 -2.17
N PHE A 89 14.46 4.34 -2.62
CA PHE A 89 13.79 3.34 -1.78
C PHE A 89 14.73 2.51 -0.90
N ARG A 90 16.03 2.80 -0.89
CA ARG A 90 16.93 2.32 0.17
C ARG A 90 16.70 3.03 1.50
N ASN A 91 16.15 4.25 1.46
CA ASN A 91 15.85 5.01 2.67
C ASN A 91 14.57 4.46 3.34
N PRO A 92 14.66 3.92 4.59
CA PRO A 92 13.48 3.38 5.29
C PRO A 92 12.39 4.42 5.53
N LEU A 93 12.74 5.69 5.70
CA LEU A 93 11.76 6.77 5.91
C LEU A 93 10.88 6.98 4.67
N VAL A 94 11.41 6.71 3.49
CA VAL A 94 10.68 6.83 2.22
C VAL A 94 10.03 5.51 1.80
N ALA A 95 10.66 4.37 2.13
CA ALA A 95 10.18 3.06 1.70
C ALA A 95 9.27 2.37 2.72
N LEU A 96 9.53 2.48 4.03
CA LEU A 96 8.83 1.69 5.06
C LEU A 96 7.70 2.49 5.72
N ILE A 97 7.99 3.70 6.20
CA ILE A 97 7.03 4.50 6.97
C ILE A 97 5.75 4.80 6.18
N PRO A 98 5.79 5.25 4.91
CA PRO A 98 4.58 5.52 4.13
C PRO A 98 3.68 4.30 3.98
N ARG A 99 4.25 3.12 3.78
CA ARG A 99 3.50 1.86 3.58
C ARG A 99 2.79 1.42 4.85
N ILE A 100 3.48 1.52 6.01
CA ILE A 100 2.87 1.23 7.32
C ILE A 100 1.72 2.18 7.58
N LEU A 101 1.92 3.48 7.39
CA LEU A 101 0.90 4.50 7.65
C LEU A 101 -0.28 4.39 6.67
N ALA A 102 -0.03 4.11 5.40
CA ALA A 102 -1.08 3.89 4.42
C ALA A 102 -1.97 2.69 4.77
N GLY A 103 -1.37 1.56 5.15
CA GLY A 103 -2.11 0.37 5.59
C GLY A 103 -2.89 0.60 6.89
N LEU A 104 -2.29 1.31 7.86
CA LEU A 104 -2.94 1.70 9.11
C LEU A 104 -4.16 2.60 8.84
N ALA A 105 -3.97 3.66 8.03
CA ALA A 105 -5.01 4.62 7.69
C ALA A 105 -6.17 3.95 6.94
N ALA A 106 -5.88 3.11 5.95
CA ALA A 106 -6.89 2.36 5.22
C ALA A 106 -7.77 1.51 6.14
N GLY A 107 -7.16 0.77 7.07
CA GLY A 107 -7.89 -0.06 8.02
C GLY A 107 -8.69 0.74 9.07
N ALA A 108 -8.17 1.90 9.49
CA ALA A 108 -8.88 2.82 10.38
C ALA A 108 -10.11 3.41 9.68
N VAL A 109 -9.94 3.94 8.46
CA VAL A 109 -11.03 4.50 7.65
C VAL A 109 -12.09 3.43 7.34
N PHE A 110 -11.67 2.23 6.96
CA PHE A 110 -12.58 1.11 6.77
C PHE A 110 -13.42 0.85 8.02
N SER A 111 -12.78 0.76 9.19
CA SER A 111 -13.46 0.46 10.46
C SER A 111 -14.46 1.54 10.88
N LEU A 112 -14.18 2.79 10.54
CA LEU A 112 -15.08 3.92 10.83
C LEU A 112 -16.34 3.87 9.97
N ILE A 113 -16.20 3.66 8.65
CA ILE A 113 -17.31 3.69 7.69
C ILE A 113 -18.14 2.40 7.74
N ALA A 114 -17.50 1.25 7.96
CA ALA A 114 -18.15 -0.05 7.97
C ALA A 114 -19.18 -0.21 9.14
N LYS A 115 -19.11 0.63 10.17
CA LYS A 115 -20.08 0.67 11.28
C LYS A 115 -21.50 1.03 10.81
N HIS A 116 -21.65 1.71 9.68
CA HIS A 116 -22.93 2.16 9.12
C HIS A 116 -23.48 1.23 8.03
N ASP A 117 -23.13 -0.05 8.05
CA ASP A 117 -23.55 -1.10 7.08
C ASP A 117 -23.17 -0.81 5.61
N LYS A 118 -22.30 0.18 5.36
CA LYS A 118 -21.82 0.60 4.03
C LYS A 118 -20.48 -0.07 3.69
N ARG A 119 -20.38 -1.38 3.81
CA ARG A 119 -19.10 -2.12 3.70
C ARG A 119 -18.42 -2.00 2.35
N ASN A 120 -19.16 -1.97 1.25
CA ASN A 120 -18.60 -1.80 -0.09
C ASN A 120 -18.01 -0.40 -0.26
N LEU A 121 -18.74 0.62 0.19
CA LEU A 121 -18.27 2.00 0.21
C LEU A 121 -17.02 2.12 1.11
N ALA A 122 -17.06 1.51 2.30
CA ALA A 122 -15.94 1.51 3.23
C ALA A 122 -14.66 0.93 2.59
N SER A 123 -14.78 -0.18 1.84
CA SER A 123 -13.64 -0.79 1.14
C SER A 123 -13.12 0.10 0.01
N GLY A 124 -14.01 0.74 -0.75
CA GLY A 124 -13.61 1.69 -1.81
C GLY A 124 -12.90 2.92 -1.25
N VAL A 125 -13.45 3.54 -0.19
CA VAL A 125 -12.82 4.69 0.47
C VAL A 125 -11.49 4.30 1.12
N ALA A 126 -11.38 3.11 1.71
CA ALA A 126 -10.13 2.60 2.26
C ALA A 126 -9.06 2.40 1.18
N ALA A 127 -9.45 1.94 -0.02
CA ALA A 127 -8.54 1.82 -1.16
C ALA A 127 -8.01 3.19 -1.60
N VAL A 128 -8.89 4.18 -1.78
CA VAL A 128 -8.50 5.56 -2.10
C VAL A 128 -7.57 6.12 -1.02
N CYS A 129 -7.93 5.96 0.25
CA CYS A 129 -7.13 6.44 1.39
C CYS A 129 -5.73 5.80 1.40
N CYS A 130 -5.64 4.49 1.15
CA CYS A 130 -4.35 3.78 1.08
C CYS A 130 -3.45 4.37 0.00
N CYS A 131 -3.97 4.50 -1.24
CA CYS A 131 -3.19 5.00 -2.37
C CYS A 131 -2.77 6.46 -2.17
N VAL A 132 -3.71 7.33 -1.80
CA VAL A 132 -3.43 8.76 -1.59
C VAL A 132 -2.43 8.96 -0.45
N CYS A 133 -2.63 8.30 0.68
CA CYS A 133 -1.73 8.40 1.84
C CYS A 133 -0.32 7.90 1.47
N ASN A 134 -0.21 6.74 0.83
CA ASN A 134 1.08 6.20 0.39
C ASN A 134 1.79 7.17 -0.54
N THR A 135 1.11 7.61 -1.60
CA THR A 135 1.73 8.48 -2.62
C THR A 135 2.12 9.83 -2.04
N ALA A 136 1.26 10.45 -1.21
CA ALA A 136 1.57 11.73 -0.58
C ALA A 136 2.81 11.64 0.34
N LEU A 137 2.89 10.59 1.16
CA LEU A 137 4.02 10.40 2.08
C LEU A 137 5.32 10.04 1.33
N VAL A 138 5.24 9.21 0.29
CA VAL A 138 6.41 8.88 -0.54
C VAL A 138 6.92 10.12 -1.27
N MET A 139 6.05 10.87 -1.95
CA MET A 139 6.44 12.07 -2.66
C MET A 139 6.96 13.17 -1.71
N GLY A 140 6.33 13.31 -0.55
CA GLY A 140 6.84 14.19 0.51
C GLY A 140 8.22 13.78 0.98
N GLY A 141 8.46 12.49 1.20
CA GLY A 141 9.77 11.96 1.57
C GLY A 141 10.82 12.16 0.47
N ILE A 142 10.47 11.91 -0.79
CA ILE A 142 11.37 12.16 -1.93
C ILE A 142 11.75 13.64 -2.00
N TYR A 143 10.78 14.52 -1.85
CA TYR A 143 11.04 15.95 -1.85
C TYR A 143 11.96 16.37 -0.71
N LEU A 144 11.70 15.88 0.50
CA LEU A 144 12.49 16.27 1.70
C LEU A 144 13.94 15.77 1.64
N PHE A 145 14.17 14.57 1.12
CA PHE A 145 15.49 13.93 1.18
C PHE A 145 16.28 13.98 -0.13
N TYR A 146 15.59 14.13 -1.28
CA TYR A 146 16.21 13.97 -2.60
C TYR A 146 15.95 15.13 -3.56
N SER A 147 15.39 16.26 -3.09
CA SER A 147 15.07 17.40 -3.97
C SER A 147 16.28 17.99 -4.69
N SER A 148 17.44 18.04 -4.03
CA SER A 148 18.70 18.53 -4.62
C SER A 148 19.24 17.58 -5.69
N GLU A 149 19.18 16.27 -5.46
CA GLU A 149 19.69 15.25 -6.38
C GLU A 149 18.79 15.13 -7.64
N MET A 150 17.52 15.43 -7.52
CA MET A 150 16.55 15.43 -8.64
C MET A 150 16.50 16.75 -9.40
N GLY A 151 17.38 17.70 -9.12
CA GLY A 151 17.36 19.03 -9.75
C GLY A 151 16.13 19.87 -9.39
N LEU A 152 15.41 19.48 -8.34
CA LEU A 152 14.23 20.19 -7.84
C LEU A 152 14.62 21.32 -6.86
N GLY A 153 15.91 21.67 -6.82
CA GLY A 153 16.48 22.62 -5.85
C GLY A 153 15.69 23.90 -5.75
N ALA A 154 15.50 24.36 -4.50
CA ALA A 154 14.86 25.64 -4.10
C ALA A 154 13.65 26.10 -4.94
N THR A 155 12.94 25.16 -5.56
CA THR A 155 11.78 25.49 -6.35
C THR A 155 10.65 25.92 -5.43
N SER A 156 10.11 27.07 -5.73
CA SER A 156 8.89 27.63 -5.16
C SER A 156 7.85 26.53 -4.94
N PHE A 157 6.97 26.71 -3.95
CA PHE A 157 5.82 25.84 -3.67
C PHE A 157 5.06 25.40 -4.95
N GLY A 158 5.07 26.21 -6.01
CA GLY A 158 4.53 25.90 -7.33
C GLY A 158 5.29 24.82 -8.11
N GLY A 159 6.59 24.67 -7.91
CA GLY A 159 7.40 23.60 -8.53
C GLY A 159 7.12 22.25 -7.88
N LEU A 160 7.01 22.22 -6.56
CA LEU A 160 6.59 21.04 -5.80
C LEU A 160 5.19 20.58 -6.22
N THR A 161 4.24 21.50 -6.33
CA THR A 161 2.87 21.19 -6.73
C THR A 161 2.81 20.59 -8.15
N LYS A 162 3.57 21.16 -9.11
CA LYS A 162 3.67 20.60 -10.47
C LYS A 162 4.29 19.22 -10.50
N TYR A 163 5.35 18.99 -9.73
CA TYR A 163 5.99 17.68 -9.62
C TYR A 163 5.06 16.62 -9.01
N ILE A 164 4.39 16.98 -7.91
CA ILE A 164 3.39 16.12 -7.27
C ILE A 164 2.25 15.82 -8.24
N LEU A 165 1.67 16.81 -8.90
CA LEU A 165 0.59 16.62 -9.87
C LEU A 165 1.00 15.76 -11.06
N ALA A 166 2.20 15.95 -11.61
CA ALA A 166 2.70 15.16 -12.73
C ALA A 166 2.97 13.69 -12.31
N ALA A 167 3.55 13.47 -11.13
CA ALA A 167 3.81 12.13 -10.60
C ALA A 167 2.53 11.44 -10.08
N PHE A 168 1.57 12.21 -9.53
CA PHE A 168 0.29 11.73 -9.02
C PHE A 168 -0.71 11.37 -10.14
N GLY A 169 -0.70 12.12 -11.25
CA GLY A 169 -1.84 12.11 -12.17
C GLY A 169 -2.18 10.72 -12.68
N ILE A 170 -1.28 10.07 -13.38
CA ILE A 170 -1.57 8.79 -14.05
C ILE A 170 -1.44 7.61 -13.06
N ASN A 171 -0.36 7.56 -12.26
CA ASN A 171 -0.11 6.43 -11.37
C ASN A 171 -1.18 6.28 -10.30
N ALA A 172 -1.56 7.38 -9.62
CA ALA A 172 -2.56 7.32 -8.56
C ALA A 172 -3.94 6.93 -9.08
N VAL A 173 -4.35 7.42 -10.25
CA VAL A 173 -5.64 7.06 -10.84
C VAL A 173 -5.68 5.57 -11.17
N VAL A 174 -4.64 5.04 -11.80
CA VAL A 174 -4.53 3.60 -12.12
C VAL A 174 -4.50 2.76 -10.85
N GLU A 175 -3.68 3.13 -9.87
CA GLU A 175 -3.57 2.41 -8.59
C GLU A 175 -4.90 2.40 -7.82
N ILE A 176 -5.61 3.52 -7.76
CA ILE A 176 -6.93 3.62 -7.14
C ILE A 176 -7.95 2.76 -7.88
N ALA A 177 -8.00 2.85 -9.21
CA ALA A 177 -8.95 2.09 -10.02
C ALA A 177 -8.75 0.57 -9.83
N VAL A 178 -7.51 0.09 -9.92
CA VAL A 178 -7.18 -1.33 -9.73
C VAL A 178 -7.39 -1.75 -8.28
N GLY A 179 -7.03 -0.91 -7.30
CA GLY A 179 -7.29 -1.12 -5.88
C GLY A 179 -8.77 -1.31 -5.56
N ILE A 180 -9.65 -0.53 -6.19
CA ILE A 180 -11.11 -0.67 -6.04
C ILE A 180 -11.60 -1.92 -6.77
N LEU A 181 -11.23 -2.11 -8.04
CA LEU A 181 -11.73 -3.20 -8.86
C LEU A 181 -11.37 -4.59 -8.32
N ILE A 182 -10.19 -4.74 -7.75
CA ILE A 182 -9.72 -6.03 -7.20
C ILE A 182 -9.89 -6.07 -5.69
N GLY A 183 -9.47 -5.02 -4.99
CA GLY A 183 -9.45 -5.00 -3.52
C GLY A 183 -10.84 -5.10 -2.89
N VAL A 184 -11.86 -4.44 -3.46
CA VAL A 184 -13.23 -4.46 -2.90
C VAL A 184 -13.87 -5.85 -3.00
N PRO A 185 -13.95 -6.51 -4.18
CA PRO A 185 -14.56 -7.84 -4.29
C PRO A 185 -13.84 -8.88 -3.43
N VAL A 186 -12.50 -8.91 -3.47
CA VAL A 186 -11.70 -9.89 -2.73
C VAL A 186 -11.84 -9.69 -1.23
N SER A 187 -11.80 -8.46 -0.73
CA SER A 187 -12.00 -8.18 0.68
C SER A 187 -13.39 -8.58 1.17
N ASN A 188 -14.42 -8.41 0.33
CA ASN A 188 -15.78 -8.83 0.65
C ASN A 188 -15.92 -10.37 0.70
N ALA A 189 -15.27 -11.08 -0.24
CA ALA A 189 -15.27 -12.55 -0.26
C ALA A 189 -14.59 -13.12 1.01
N LEU A 190 -13.39 -12.62 1.35
CA LEU A 190 -12.64 -13.09 2.52
C LEU A 190 -13.36 -12.80 3.86
N ARG A 191 -14.09 -11.69 3.96
CA ARG A 191 -14.88 -11.38 5.16
C ARG A 191 -16.06 -12.34 5.34
N LYS A 192 -16.72 -12.76 4.25
CA LYS A 192 -17.80 -13.76 4.33
C LYS A 192 -17.30 -15.10 4.91
N VAL A 193 -16.06 -15.48 4.58
CA VAL A 193 -15.43 -16.68 5.17
C VAL A 193 -15.20 -16.48 6.68
N LYS A 194 -14.69 -15.32 7.09
CA LYS A 194 -14.42 -15.02 8.50
C LYS A 194 -15.68 -15.00 9.37
N THR A 195 -16.83 -14.65 8.82
CA THR A 195 -18.10 -14.57 9.56
C THR A 195 -18.75 -15.95 9.78
N LYS A 196 -18.33 -16.97 9.00
CA LYS A 196 -18.88 -18.34 9.08
C LYS A 196 -18.16 -19.25 10.09
N ILE A 197 -17.03 -18.79 10.66
CA ILE A 197 -16.20 -19.49 11.64
C ILE A 197 -16.35 -18.83 13.02
#